data_1b7522786cf9b92dbe5e252086302123
#
_entry.id   1b7522786cf9b92dbe5e252086302123
#
_cell.length_a   1.000
_cell.length_b   1.000
_cell.length_c   1.000
_cell.angle_alpha   90.00
_cell.angle_beta   90.00
_cell.angle_gamma   90.00
#
_symmetry.space_group_name_H-M   'P 1'
#
loop_
_entity.id
_entity.type
_entity.pdbx_description
1 polymer ?
#
loop_
_entity_poly.entity_id
_entity_poly.type
_entity_poly.pdbx_seq_one_letter_code
_entity_poly.pdbx_strand_id
1 'polypeptide(L)'
;TAAHRLVADHPNLAVTVLEAGPRVGGALVTSPLEGTGLEVDEGADAFLVRVPWAADLCTELGLGDKLVAPRVRQASLWLDGALRPLPAPNVLGLPLDPSTVAPGILEAVDLDRLAGTGHPDVPLPDGDLSVGAVVRACVGDAVHERLVDPLLGGVNAGRADDLSCTTMAPQLLAAARSDDGLLGSLRAAHRSVDPTAPVFNAPRDGMGQLATTLAGRLGDRVRRNTPVVSLN
;
A
#
# COMPACT_ATOMS: atom_id res chain seq x y z
N THR A 1 -13.43 -5.10 12.89
CA THR A 1 -14.12 -4.01 12.15
C THR A 1 -15.56 -4.39 11.82
N ALA A 2 -15.83 -5.55 11.14
CA ALA A 2 -17.19 -5.95 10.76
C ALA A 2 -18.14 -5.99 11.97
N ALA A 3 -17.77 -6.69 13.04
CA ALA A 3 -18.59 -6.77 14.24
C ALA A 3 -18.87 -5.39 14.87
N HIS A 4 -17.87 -4.49 14.86
CA HIS A 4 -18.03 -3.12 15.35
C HIS A 4 -19.10 -2.35 14.55
N ARG A 5 -19.06 -2.45 13.21
CA ARG A 5 -20.07 -1.85 12.33
C ARG A 5 -21.45 -2.47 12.55
N LEU A 6 -21.52 -3.81 12.59
CA LEU A 6 -22.79 -4.50 12.83
C LEU A 6 -23.46 -4.08 14.14
N VAL A 7 -22.69 -3.93 15.22
CA VAL A 7 -23.21 -3.48 16.52
C VAL A 7 -23.64 -2.01 16.49
N ALA A 8 -22.89 -1.15 15.76
CA ALA A 8 -23.23 0.26 15.63
C ALA A 8 -24.50 0.48 14.79
N ASP A 9 -24.56 -0.19 13.63
CA ASP A 9 -25.65 0.02 12.67
C ASP A 9 -26.93 -0.76 13.04
N HIS A 10 -26.76 -1.87 13.78
CA HIS A 10 -27.84 -2.78 14.18
C HIS A 10 -27.77 -3.14 15.68
N PRO A 11 -28.12 -2.23 16.60
CA PRO A 11 -27.92 -2.42 18.03
C PRO A 11 -28.70 -3.62 18.62
N ASN A 12 -29.76 -4.07 17.95
CA ASN A 12 -30.55 -5.23 18.36
C ASN A 12 -29.98 -6.57 17.87
N LEU A 13 -28.90 -6.55 17.05
CA LEU A 13 -28.31 -7.77 16.54
C LEU A 13 -27.39 -8.41 17.58
N ALA A 14 -27.60 -9.70 17.86
CA ALA A 14 -26.69 -10.47 18.69
C ALA A 14 -25.43 -10.82 17.90
N VAL A 15 -24.34 -10.09 18.15
CA VAL A 15 -23.05 -10.31 17.48
C VAL A 15 -22.09 -10.98 18.45
N THR A 16 -21.45 -12.07 18.02
CA THR A 16 -20.37 -12.74 18.75
C THR A 16 -19.15 -12.87 17.81
N VAL A 17 -17.99 -12.52 18.31
CA VAL A 17 -16.70 -12.71 17.62
C VAL A 17 -15.97 -13.87 18.30
N LEU A 18 -15.62 -14.89 17.53
CA LEU A 18 -14.86 -16.05 18.01
C LEU A 18 -13.42 -15.90 17.54
N GLU A 19 -12.49 -15.93 18.48
CA GLU A 19 -11.05 -15.88 18.25
C GLU A 19 -10.42 -17.18 18.76
N ALA A 20 -9.69 -17.87 17.88
CA ALA A 20 -9.10 -19.17 18.21
C ALA A 20 -7.98 -19.04 19.25
N GLY A 21 -7.23 -17.97 19.21
CA GLY A 21 -6.07 -17.73 20.06
C GLY A 21 -6.37 -16.95 21.35
N PRO A 22 -5.34 -16.73 22.15
CA PRO A 22 -5.45 -15.97 23.40
C PRO A 22 -5.53 -14.46 23.19
N ARG A 23 -5.16 -13.95 22.00
CA ARG A 23 -5.13 -12.52 21.66
C ARG A 23 -5.95 -12.23 20.40
N VAL A 24 -6.41 -11.01 20.28
CA VAL A 24 -7.04 -10.48 19.07
C VAL A 24 -5.99 -9.84 18.16
N GLY A 25 -6.34 -9.58 16.89
CA GLY A 25 -5.55 -8.78 15.98
C GLY A 25 -4.86 -9.57 14.87
N GLY A 26 -4.77 -10.92 14.99
CA GLY A 26 -4.12 -11.73 13.96
C GLY A 26 -2.68 -11.28 13.69
N ALA A 27 -2.40 -10.77 12.48
CA ALA A 27 -1.08 -10.27 12.09
C ALA A 27 -0.73 -8.88 12.68
N LEU A 28 -1.68 -8.17 13.30
CA LEU A 28 -1.40 -6.91 13.98
C LEU A 28 -0.88 -7.22 15.39
N VAL A 29 0.43 -7.28 15.52
CA VAL A 29 1.15 -7.55 16.77
C VAL A 29 2.12 -6.42 17.02
N THR A 30 1.98 -5.77 18.16
CA THR A 30 2.97 -4.83 18.69
C THR A 30 3.57 -5.45 19.93
N SER A 31 4.89 -5.52 20.00
CA SER A 31 5.62 -6.14 21.12
C SER A 31 6.85 -5.34 21.52
N PRO A 32 7.34 -5.49 22.77
CA PRO A 32 8.57 -4.85 23.21
C PRO A 32 9.78 -5.37 22.44
N LEU A 33 10.62 -4.48 21.96
CA LEU A 33 11.95 -4.83 21.46
C LEU A 33 12.93 -4.93 22.65
N GLU A 34 13.37 -6.17 22.95
CA GLU A 34 14.20 -6.43 24.13
C GLU A 34 15.43 -5.52 24.22
N GLY A 35 15.69 -5.01 25.41
CA GLY A 35 16.85 -4.18 25.72
C GLY A 35 16.78 -2.73 25.23
N THR A 36 15.69 -2.30 24.57
CA THR A 36 15.60 -0.94 23.99
C THR A 36 14.56 -0.05 24.64
N GLY A 37 13.55 -0.62 25.31
CA GLY A 37 12.38 0.11 25.80
C GLY A 37 11.44 0.59 24.69
N LEU A 38 11.62 0.12 23.46
CA LEU A 38 10.76 0.44 22.31
C LEU A 38 9.74 -0.67 22.09
N GLU A 39 8.56 -0.29 21.60
CA GLU A 39 7.56 -1.18 21.03
C GLU A 39 7.73 -1.20 19.51
N VAL A 40 7.59 -2.38 18.91
CA VAL A 40 7.69 -2.57 17.45
C VAL A 40 6.51 -3.39 16.94
N ASP A 41 6.07 -3.08 15.75
CA ASP A 41 5.09 -3.89 15.03
C ASP A 41 5.81 -5.05 14.31
N GLU A 42 5.39 -6.29 14.60
CA GLU A 42 5.98 -7.51 14.04
C GLU A 42 5.45 -7.84 12.63
N GLY A 43 4.41 -7.15 12.21
CA GLY A 43 3.77 -7.35 10.91
C GLY A 43 3.48 -6.02 10.22
N ALA A 44 2.19 -5.74 9.96
CA ALA A 44 1.81 -4.46 9.38
C ALA A 44 2.04 -3.32 10.38
N ASP A 45 2.85 -2.35 9.98
CA ASP A 45 3.31 -1.21 10.80
C ASP A 45 2.63 0.11 10.45
N ALA A 46 1.85 0.14 9.36
CA ALA A 46 1.16 1.33 8.90
C ALA A 46 -0.02 0.99 7.97
N PHE A 47 -0.86 1.98 7.68
CA PHE A 47 -1.90 1.90 6.67
C PHE A 47 -1.85 3.12 5.73
N LEU A 48 -2.30 2.91 4.49
CA LEU A 48 -2.41 3.97 3.49
C LEU A 48 -3.52 4.96 3.85
N VAL A 49 -3.22 6.26 3.82
CA VAL A 49 -4.20 7.34 4.08
C VAL A 49 -4.88 7.87 2.83
N ARG A 50 -4.49 7.38 1.65
CA ARG A 50 -5.08 7.77 0.36
C ARG A 50 -6.57 7.49 0.26
N VAL A 51 -7.05 6.47 0.98
CA VAL A 51 -8.47 6.20 1.23
C VAL A 51 -8.74 6.43 2.71
N PRO A 52 -9.85 7.07 3.10
CA PRO A 52 -10.04 7.57 4.47
C PRO A 52 -10.41 6.48 5.48
N TRP A 53 -10.81 5.29 5.04
CA TRP A 53 -11.48 4.27 5.86
C TRP A 53 -10.76 3.89 7.15
N ALA A 54 -9.43 3.73 7.10
CA ALA A 54 -8.66 3.36 8.29
C ALA A 54 -8.47 4.56 9.24
N ALA A 55 -8.24 5.75 8.69
CA ALA A 55 -8.12 6.98 9.47
C ALA A 55 -9.45 7.34 10.14
N ASP A 56 -10.58 7.21 9.40
CA ASP A 56 -11.92 7.43 9.93
C ASP A 56 -12.24 6.45 11.06
N LEU A 57 -11.91 5.17 10.88
CA LEU A 57 -12.07 4.17 11.93
C LEU A 57 -11.22 4.53 13.17
N CYS A 58 -9.99 4.93 13.00
CA CYS A 58 -9.15 5.38 14.12
C CYS A 58 -9.77 6.58 14.84
N THR A 59 -10.30 7.55 14.10
CA THR A 59 -10.97 8.72 14.67
C THR A 59 -12.22 8.31 15.46
N GLU A 60 -13.05 7.45 14.90
CA GLU A 60 -14.24 6.90 15.55
C GLU A 60 -13.89 6.16 16.86
N LEU A 61 -12.76 5.48 16.88
CA LEU A 61 -12.26 4.75 18.05
C LEU A 61 -11.58 5.64 19.09
N GLY A 62 -11.42 6.95 18.84
CA GLY A 62 -10.70 7.88 19.70
C GLY A 62 -9.18 7.76 19.59
N LEU A 63 -8.69 7.25 18.46
CA LEU A 63 -7.27 7.13 18.14
C LEU A 63 -6.80 8.19 17.14
N GLY A 64 -7.69 9.05 16.61
CA GLY A 64 -7.37 10.03 15.57
C GLY A 64 -6.19 10.94 15.93
N ASP A 65 -6.20 11.50 17.13
CA ASP A 65 -5.13 12.40 17.62
C ASP A 65 -3.82 11.65 17.94
N LYS A 66 -3.85 10.32 17.94
CA LYS A 66 -2.69 9.46 18.16
C LYS A 66 -2.07 8.94 16.88
N LEU A 67 -2.62 9.28 15.72
CA LEU A 67 -2.04 8.90 14.44
C LEU A 67 -0.74 9.66 14.19
N VAL A 68 0.26 8.93 13.76
CA VAL A 68 1.58 9.46 13.40
C VAL A 68 1.96 9.00 12.00
N ALA A 69 2.65 9.88 11.27
CA ALA A 69 3.22 9.55 9.97
C ALA A 69 4.68 9.09 10.13
N PRO A 70 5.19 8.23 9.25
CA PRO A 70 6.61 7.91 9.19
C PRO A 70 7.47 9.15 9.04
N ARG A 71 8.56 9.24 9.80
CA ARG A 71 9.51 10.37 9.71
C ARG A 71 10.35 10.33 8.44
N VAL A 72 10.67 9.12 7.98
CA VAL A 72 11.42 8.88 6.73
C VAL A 72 10.40 8.57 5.65
N ARG A 73 10.42 9.38 4.59
CA ARG A 73 9.49 9.23 3.45
C ARG A 73 10.16 8.67 2.21
N GLN A 74 11.49 8.49 2.26
CA GLN A 74 12.28 8.00 1.15
C GLN A 74 12.44 6.49 1.24
N ALA A 75 11.95 5.78 0.24
CA ALA A 75 12.28 4.39 0.03
C ALA A 75 13.58 4.26 -0.78
N SER A 76 14.26 3.12 -0.65
CA SER A 76 15.45 2.78 -1.41
C SER A 76 15.32 1.37 -1.98
N LEU A 77 15.93 1.16 -3.14
CA LEU A 77 16.05 -0.13 -3.80
C LEU A 77 17.48 -0.64 -3.67
N TRP A 78 17.63 -1.94 -3.44
CA TRP A 78 18.93 -2.60 -3.53
C TRP A 78 19.16 -3.04 -4.97
N LEU A 79 20.01 -2.32 -5.70
CA LEU A 79 20.32 -2.56 -7.11
C LEU A 79 21.83 -2.63 -7.31
N ASP A 80 22.29 -3.66 -8.00
CA ASP A 80 23.69 -3.85 -8.39
C ASP A 80 24.68 -3.70 -7.21
N GLY A 81 24.32 -4.28 -6.04
CA GLY A 81 25.14 -4.25 -4.84
C GLY A 81 25.15 -2.92 -4.07
N ALA A 82 24.24 -2.00 -4.37
CA ALA A 82 24.15 -0.70 -3.70
C ALA A 82 22.70 -0.28 -3.41
N LEU A 83 22.51 0.48 -2.33
CA LEU A 83 21.26 1.16 -2.05
C LEU A 83 21.12 2.36 -3.00
N ARG A 84 20.03 2.38 -3.75
CA ARG A 84 19.66 3.47 -4.65
C ARG A 84 18.35 4.10 -4.17
N PRO A 85 18.25 5.44 -4.10
CA PRO A 85 17.00 6.08 -3.73
C PRO A 85 15.93 5.78 -4.78
N LEU A 86 14.72 5.47 -4.33
CA LEU A 86 13.58 5.38 -5.24
C LEU A 86 13.28 6.77 -5.78
N PRO A 87 13.19 6.95 -7.13
CA PRO A 87 12.86 8.24 -7.73
C PRO A 87 11.55 8.80 -7.17
N ALA A 88 11.50 10.10 -6.94
CA ALA A 88 10.27 10.77 -6.46
C ALA A 88 10.08 12.11 -7.22
N PRO A 89 8.86 12.43 -7.66
CA PRO A 89 7.61 11.67 -7.42
C PRO A 89 7.52 10.40 -8.29
N ASN A 90 6.83 9.39 -7.76
CA ASN A 90 6.54 8.17 -8.51
C ASN A 90 5.13 7.63 -8.23
N VAL A 91 4.65 6.75 -9.10
CA VAL A 91 3.45 5.95 -8.90
C VAL A 91 3.82 4.47 -9.01
N LEU A 92 3.78 3.75 -7.90
CA LEU A 92 4.13 2.32 -7.83
C LEU A 92 5.54 2.02 -8.38
N GLY A 93 6.51 2.90 -8.12
CA GLY A 93 7.88 2.78 -8.62
C GLY A 93 8.12 3.40 -10.00
N LEU A 94 7.06 3.75 -10.75
CA LEU A 94 7.16 4.41 -12.03
C LEU A 94 7.49 5.90 -11.84
N PRO A 95 8.67 6.39 -12.24
CA PRO A 95 9.06 7.79 -12.07
C PRO A 95 8.18 8.72 -12.92
N LEU A 96 7.73 9.82 -12.33
CA LEU A 96 7.02 10.86 -13.06
C LEU A 96 7.94 11.95 -13.62
N ASP A 97 9.16 12.06 -13.08
CA ASP A 97 10.20 12.96 -13.54
C ASP A 97 11.50 12.16 -13.76
N PRO A 98 11.96 12.00 -15.02
CA PRO A 98 13.18 11.29 -15.35
C PRO A 98 14.44 11.85 -14.66
N SER A 99 14.46 13.17 -14.37
CA SER A 99 15.60 13.83 -13.72
C SER A 99 15.85 13.37 -12.29
N THR A 100 14.85 12.74 -11.66
CA THR A 100 14.95 12.22 -10.29
C THR A 100 15.54 10.80 -10.21
N VAL A 101 15.73 10.16 -11.36
CA VAL A 101 16.34 8.83 -11.44
C VAL A 101 17.85 8.97 -11.22
N ALA A 102 18.36 8.33 -10.17
CA ALA A 102 19.78 8.39 -9.85
C ALA A 102 20.64 7.74 -10.96
N PRO A 103 21.84 8.26 -11.22
CA PRO A 103 22.74 7.70 -12.24
C PRO A 103 22.98 6.20 -12.04
N GLY A 104 23.00 5.45 -13.15
CA GLY A 104 23.24 3.99 -13.17
C GLY A 104 22.01 3.14 -12.83
N ILE A 105 20.84 3.73 -12.60
CA ILE A 105 19.59 2.97 -12.49
C ILE A 105 19.04 2.64 -13.87
N LEU A 106 18.99 3.63 -14.76
CA LEU A 106 18.49 3.50 -16.13
C LEU A 106 19.50 4.06 -17.13
N GLU A 107 19.47 3.56 -18.35
CA GLU A 107 20.25 4.09 -19.46
C GLU A 107 19.57 5.31 -20.10
N ALA A 108 20.30 6.06 -20.92
CA ALA A 108 19.79 7.29 -21.55
C ALA A 108 18.52 7.05 -22.37
N VAL A 109 18.45 5.94 -23.10
CA VAL A 109 17.27 5.56 -23.91
C VAL A 109 16.02 5.33 -23.06
N ASP A 110 16.16 4.80 -21.85
CA ASP A 110 15.04 4.58 -20.94
C ASP A 110 14.58 5.90 -20.32
N LEU A 111 15.53 6.79 -20.00
CA LEU A 111 15.22 8.13 -19.51
C LEU A 111 14.51 8.97 -20.58
N ASP A 112 14.90 8.87 -21.85
CA ASP A 112 14.22 9.53 -22.97
C ASP A 112 12.79 8.99 -23.13
N ARG A 113 12.60 7.68 -23.00
CA ARG A 113 11.27 7.06 -23.02
C ARG A 113 10.39 7.54 -21.85
N LEU A 114 10.97 7.67 -20.66
CA LEU A 114 10.30 8.25 -19.49
C LEU A 114 9.99 9.75 -19.66
N ALA A 115 10.73 10.50 -20.48
CA ALA A 115 10.42 11.89 -20.77
C ALA A 115 9.17 12.07 -21.65
N GLY A 116 8.79 11.04 -22.39
CA GLY A 116 7.60 11.01 -23.23
C GLY A 116 6.27 10.91 -22.48
N THR A 117 5.23 10.63 -23.22
CA THR A 117 3.85 10.45 -22.70
C THR A 117 3.57 9.02 -22.22
N GLY A 118 4.40 8.05 -22.63
CA GLY A 118 4.23 6.65 -22.27
C GLY A 118 3.06 5.98 -23.01
N HIS A 119 2.89 6.28 -24.29
CA HIS A 119 2.00 5.50 -25.15
C HIS A 119 2.65 4.16 -25.48
N PRO A 120 1.89 3.06 -25.46
CA PRO A 120 2.40 1.77 -25.91
C PRO A 120 2.60 1.79 -27.43
N ASP A 121 3.67 1.15 -27.92
CA ASP A 121 3.97 1.05 -29.35
C ASP A 121 2.88 0.28 -30.12
N VAL A 122 2.19 -0.64 -29.44
CA VAL A 122 1.04 -1.40 -29.95
C VAL A 122 -0.12 -1.24 -28.98
N PRO A 123 -1.35 -1.01 -29.46
CA PRO A 123 -2.52 -0.88 -28.59
C PRO A 123 -2.61 -2.05 -27.60
N LEU A 124 -2.88 -1.71 -26.34
CA LEU A 124 -3.06 -2.73 -25.31
C LEU A 124 -4.32 -3.55 -25.59
N PRO A 125 -4.27 -4.89 -25.43
CA PRO A 125 -5.45 -5.72 -25.59
C PRO A 125 -6.55 -5.35 -24.56
N ASP A 126 -7.78 -5.72 -24.90
CA ASP A 126 -8.91 -5.57 -23.98
C ASP A 126 -8.79 -6.50 -22.78
N GLY A 127 -9.50 -6.16 -21.71
CA GLY A 127 -9.53 -6.96 -20.49
C GLY A 127 -8.44 -6.60 -19.49
N ASP A 128 -8.19 -7.51 -18.55
CA ASP A 128 -7.17 -7.36 -17.53
C ASP A 128 -5.79 -7.73 -18.07
N LEU A 129 -4.80 -6.98 -17.64
CA LEU A 129 -3.38 -7.20 -17.94
C LEU A 129 -2.60 -7.23 -16.65
N SER A 130 -1.42 -7.83 -16.64
CA SER A 130 -0.52 -7.68 -15.51
C SER A 130 0.04 -6.25 -15.44
N VAL A 131 0.38 -5.80 -14.24
CA VAL A 131 1.05 -4.50 -14.05
C VAL A 131 2.34 -4.46 -14.86
N GLY A 132 3.13 -5.56 -14.85
CA GLY A 132 4.36 -5.66 -15.62
C GLY A 132 4.13 -5.50 -17.11
N ALA A 133 3.10 -6.13 -17.68
CA ALA A 133 2.77 -6.03 -19.11
C ALA A 133 2.43 -4.59 -19.51
N VAL A 134 1.62 -3.88 -18.70
CA VAL A 134 1.27 -2.47 -18.95
C VAL A 134 2.49 -1.57 -18.89
N VAL A 135 3.33 -1.73 -17.87
CA VAL A 135 4.53 -0.90 -17.70
C VAL A 135 5.52 -1.12 -18.84
N ARG A 136 5.80 -2.39 -19.19
CA ARG A 136 6.72 -2.69 -20.31
C ARG A 136 6.24 -2.13 -21.63
N ALA A 137 4.97 -2.29 -21.93
CA ALA A 137 4.41 -1.78 -23.19
C ALA A 137 4.54 -0.25 -23.30
N CYS A 138 4.44 0.47 -22.20
CA CYS A 138 4.44 1.93 -22.20
C CYS A 138 5.83 2.56 -22.01
N VAL A 139 6.70 1.94 -21.19
CA VAL A 139 7.97 2.57 -20.77
C VAL A 139 9.18 1.64 -20.84
N GLY A 140 8.98 0.37 -21.21
CA GLY A 140 10.06 -0.59 -21.48
C GLY A 140 10.45 -1.47 -20.29
N ASP A 141 11.29 -2.47 -20.61
CA ASP A 141 11.68 -3.53 -19.67
C ASP A 141 12.55 -3.00 -18.52
N ALA A 142 13.50 -2.13 -18.81
CA ALA A 142 14.43 -1.61 -17.80
C ALA A 142 13.70 -0.87 -16.66
N VAL A 143 12.71 -0.05 -16.98
CA VAL A 143 11.90 0.67 -15.98
C VAL A 143 11.11 -0.33 -15.13
N HIS A 144 10.52 -1.35 -15.77
CA HIS A 144 9.82 -2.42 -15.07
C HIS A 144 10.75 -3.17 -14.13
N GLU A 145 11.85 -3.72 -14.62
CA GLU A 145 12.72 -4.65 -13.87
C GLU A 145 13.50 -3.95 -12.76
N ARG A 146 13.88 -2.70 -12.95
CA ARG A 146 14.76 -1.99 -12.01
C ARG A 146 14.02 -1.10 -11.02
N LEU A 147 12.79 -0.71 -11.29
CA LEU A 147 12.03 0.23 -10.45
C LEU A 147 10.67 -0.31 -10.02
N VAL A 148 9.83 -0.76 -10.97
CA VAL A 148 8.44 -1.14 -10.66
C VAL A 148 8.36 -2.50 -9.98
N ASP A 149 8.97 -3.53 -10.58
CA ASP A 149 8.92 -4.89 -10.05
C ASP A 149 9.58 -5.03 -8.67
N PRO A 150 10.77 -4.44 -8.38
CA PRO A 150 11.34 -4.49 -7.04
C PRO A 150 10.49 -3.81 -5.96
N LEU A 151 9.85 -2.67 -6.29
CA LEU A 151 8.97 -2.00 -5.33
C LEU A 151 7.70 -2.83 -5.08
N LEU A 152 7.02 -3.26 -6.14
CA LEU A 152 5.78 -4.04 -6.01
C LEU A 152 6.03 -5.41 -5.40
N GLY A 153 7.14 -6.05 -5.76
CA GLY A 153 7.55 -7.32 -5.17
C GLY A 153 7.79 -7.22 -3.67
N GLY A 154 8.44 -6.15 -3.23
CA GLY A 154 8.67 -5.87 -1.81
C GLY A 154 7.39 -5.61 -1.02
N VAL A 155 6.40 -4.95 -1.64
CA VAL A 155 5.12 -4.61 -0.99
C VAL A 155 4.13 -5.78 -1.02
N ASN A 156 4.06 -6.51 -2.14
CA ASN A 156 3.01 -7.52 -2.38
C ASN A 156 3.52 -8.96 -2.27
N ALA A 157 4.80 -9.17 -1.98
CA ALA A 157 5.43 -10.49 -1.96
C ALA A 157 5.20 -11.30 -3.25
N GLY A 158 5.14 -10.62 -4.42
CA GLY A 158 4.87 -11.19 -5.72
C GLY A 158 5.49 -10.36 -6.83
N ARG A 159 5.52 -10.89 -8.05
CA ARG A 159 6.06 -10.17 -9.21
C ARG A 159 4.99 -9.29 -9.85
N ALA A 160 5.39 -8.12 -10.36
CA ALA A 160 4.48 -7.24 -11.09
C ALA A 160 3.87 -7.91 -12.33
N ASP A 161 4.51 -8.94 -12.87
CA ASP A 161 4.01 -9.75 -13.97
C ASP A 161 2.82 -10.65 -13.59
N ASP A 162 2.69 -10.98 -12.31
CA ASP A 162 1.64 -11.86 -11.79
C ASP A 162 0.48 -11.05 -11.15
N LEU A 163 0.63 -9.73 -11.03
CA LEU A 163 -0.35 -8.85 -10.41
C LEU A 163 -1.33 -8.29 -11.44
N SER A 164 -2.63 -8.56 -11.25
CA SER A 164 -3.72 -7.97 -12.05
C SER A 164 -3.67 -6.44 -11.98
N CYS A 165 -3.54 -5.78 -13.12
CA CYS A 165 -3.51 -4.32 -13.18
C CYS A 165 -4.88 -3.72 -12.82
N THR A 166 -5.96 -4.37 -13.23
CA THR A 166 -7.33 -3.94 -12.90
C THR A 166 -7.58 -3.94 -11.39
N THR A 167 -7.01 -4.90 -10.67
CA THR A 167 -7.21 -5.03 -9.22
C THR A 167 -6.22 -4.20 -8.42
N MET A 168 -4.93 -4.28 -8.78
CA MET A 168 -3.85 -3.68 -7.98
C MET A 168 -3.55 -2.23 -8.34
N ALA A 169 -3.73 -1.87 -9.60
CA ALA A 169 -3.34 -0.56 -10.13
C ALA A 169 -4.29 -0.07 -11.25
N PRO A 170 -5.62 -0.01 -11.02
CA PRO A 170 -6.58 0.35 -12.07
C PRO A 170 -6.27 1.71 -12.71
N GLN A 171 -5.66 2.62 -11.96
CA GLN A 171 -5.22 3.92 -12.47
C GLN A 171 -4.11 3.81 -13.53
N LEU A 172 -3.23 2.81 -13.47
CA LEU A 172 -2.20 2.59 -14.51
C LEU A 172 -2.85 2.12 -15.80
N LEU A 173 -3.77 1.16 -15.72
CA LEU A 173 -4.45 0.63 -16.90
C LEU A 173 -5.31 1.72 -17.58
N ALA A 174 -6.05 2.50 -16.79
CA ALA A 174 -6.84 3.61 -17.30
C ALA A 174 -5.96 4.69 -17.96
N ALA A 175 -4.83 5.03 -17.33
CA ALA A 175 -3.88 5.99 -17.87
C ALA A 175 -3.22 5.51 -19.17
N ALA A 176 -2.81 4.24 -19.22
CA ALA A 176 -2.19 3.65 -20.42
C ALA A 176 -3.13 3.57 -21.62
N ARG A 177 -4.44 3.53 -21.39
CA ARG A 177 -5.49 3.51 -22.44
C ARG A 177 -6.03 4.88 -22.79
N SER A 178 -5.57 5.95 -22.12
CA SER A 178 -6.02 7.32 -22.37
C SER A 178 -5.26 7.96 -23.54
N ASP A 179 -5.84 9.00 -24.11
CA ASP A 179 -5.23 9.79 -25.19
C ASP A 179 -3.96 10.56 -24.74
N ASP A 180 -3.79 10.77 -23.42
CA ASP A 180 -2.60 11.42 -22.84
C ASP A 180 -1.46 10.44 -22.60
N GLY A 181 -1.70 9.13 -22.71
CA GLY A 181 -0.77 8.07 -22.41
C GLY A 181 -0.52 7.90 -20.91
N LEU A 182 0.19 6.82 -20.54
CA LEU A 182 0.44 6.44 -19.14
C LEU A 182 1.07 7.58 -18.32
N LEU A 183 2.21 8.09 -18.79
CA LEU A 183 2.95 9.12 -18.05
C LEU A 183 2.27 10.48 -18.10
N GLY A 184 1.65 10.85 -19.22
CA GLY A 184 0.90 12.09 -19.34
C GLY A 184 -0.23 12.19 -18.34
N SER A 185 -1.07 11.15 -18.27
CA SER A 185 -2.19 11.07 -17.33
C SER A 185 -1.75 11.04 -15.88
N LEU A 186 -0.70 10.24 -15.56
CA LEU A 186 -0.20 10.16 -14.18
C LEU A 186 0.42 11.48 -13.72
N ARG A 187 1.16 12.18 -14.58
CA ARG A 187 1.69 13.52 -14.28
C ARG A 187 0.57 14.53 -14.06
N ALA A 188 -0.48 14.48 -14.87
CA ALA A 188 -1.64 15.35 -14.71
C ALA A 188 -2.33 15.12 -13.35
N ALA A 189 -2.58 13.87 -13.02
CA ALA A 189 -3.17 13.49 -11.73
C ALA A 189 -2.28 13.88 -10.53
N HIS A 190 -0.96 13.73 -10.67
CA HIS A 190 -0.02 14.04 -9.58
C HIS A 190 0.05 15.53 -9.25
N ARG A 191 -0.18 16.43 -10.21
CA ARG A 191 -0.18 17.90 -9.95
C ARG A 191 -1.18 18.35 -8.89
N SER A 192 -2.23 17.57 -8.65
CA SER A 192 -3.25 17.87 -7.62
C SER A 192 -2.95 17.25 -6.25
N VAL A 193 -1.85 16.49 -6.10
CA VAL A 193 -1.48 15.83 -4.85
C VAL A 193 -0.66 16.80 -3.99
N ASP A 194 -1.05 16.96 -2.73
CA ASP A 194 -0.25 17.69 -1.74
C ASP A 194 1.04 16.90 -1.42
N PRO A 195 2.23 17.41 -1.77
CA PRO A 195 3.49 16.70 -1.55
C PRO A 195 3.84 16.58 -0.06
N THR A 196 3.18 17.34 0.82
CA THR A 196 3.41 17.30 2.27
C THR A 196 2.48 16.32 2.98
N ALA A 197 1.38 15.91 2.35
CA ALA A 197 0.45 14.95 2.92
C ALA A 197 1.14 13.61 3.21
N PRO A 198 0.87 12.98 4.35
CA PRO A 198 1.39 11.65 4.64
C PRO A 198 0.78 10.63 3.67
N VAL A 199 1.61 9.66 3.25
CA VAL A 199 1.16 8.51 2.46
C VAL A 199 0.67 7.39 3.39
N PHE A 200 1.29 7.28 4.56
CA PHE A 200 1.02 6.28 5.57
C PHE A 200 0.79 6.93 6.93
N ASN A 201 -0.08 6.32 7.73
CA ASN A 201 -0.22 6.61 9.17
C ASN A 201 -0.25 5.30 9.96
N ALA A 202 0.10 5.40 11.23
CA ALA A 202 -0.06 4.34 12.22
C ALA A 202 -0.50 4.94 13.56
N PRO A 203 -1.19 4.18 14.43
CA PRO A 203 -1.32 4.57 15.82
C PRO A 203 0.07 4.66 16.48
N ARG A 204 0.30 5.71 17.29
CA ARG A 204 1.59 5.97 17.95
C ARG A 204 2.13 4.78 18.76
N ASP A 205 1.22 4.04 19.37
CA ASP A 205 1.54 2.90 20.25
C ASP A 205 1.46 1.56 19.49
N GLY A 206 1.62 1.60 18.17
CA GLY A 206 1.63 0.44 17.27
C GLY A 206 0.26 0.04 16.73
N MET A 207 0.28 -0.73 15.64
CA MET A 207 -0.93 -1.19 14.95
C MET A 207 -1.78 -2.15 15.78
N GLY A 208 -1.18 -2.86 16.72
CA GLY A 208 -1.89 -3.72 17.67
C GLY A 208 -2.92 -2.96 18.52
N GLN A 209 -2.71 -1.65 18.73
CA GLN A 209 -3.64 -0.78 19.47
C GLN A 209 -5.02 -0.72 18.79
N LEU A 210 -5.07 -0.74 17.47
CA LEU A 210 -6.34 -0.74 16.72
C LEU A 210 -7.17 -1.99 17.04
N ALA A 211 -6.56 -3.16 17.04
CA ALA A 211 -7.22 -4.43 17.33
C ALA A 211 -7.69 -4.52 18.78
N THR A 212 -6.86 -4.09 19.73
CA THR A 212 -7.19 -4.11 21.16
C THR A 212 -8.28 -3.11 21.52
N THR A 213 -8.28 -1.92 20.90
CA THR A 213 -9.33 -0.91 21.10
C THR A 213 -10.66 -1.39 20.54
N LEU A 214 -10.69 -2.01 19.35
CA LEU A 214 -11.90 -2.61 18.78
C LEU A 214 -12.45 -3.72 19.68
N ALA A 215 -11.58 -4.60 20.17
CA ALA A 215 -12.00 -5.68 21.08
C ALA A 215 -12.54 -5.12 22.41
N GLY A 216 -11.92 -4.09 22.96
CA GLY A 216 -12.40 -3.41 24.16
C GLY A 216 -13.79 -2.82 23.98
N ARG A 217 -14.08 -2.21 22.82
CA ARG A 217 -15.41 -1.68 22.52
C ARG A 217 -16.49 -2.77 22.34
N LEU A 218 -16.09 -3.94 21.86
CA LEU A 218 -17.00 -5.09 21.70
C LEU A 218 -17.23 -5.83 23.03
N GLY A 219 -16.28 -5.73 23.97
CA GLY A 219 -16.39 -6.32 25.30
C GLY A 219 -16.64 -7.84 25.25
N ASP A 220 -17.63 -8.32 26.01
CA ASP A 220 -17.97 -9.74 26.15
C ASP A 220 -18.46 -10.42 24.86
N ARG A 221 -18.68 -9.63 23.80
CA ARG A 221 -18.96 -10.19 22.46
C ARG A 221 -17.74 -10.88 21.84
N VAL A 222 -16.53 -10.61 22.34
CA VAL A 222 -15.30 -11.25 21.86
C VAL A 222 -14.94 -12.42 22.77
N ARG A 223 -15.02 -13.64 22.25
CA ARG A 223 -14.66 -14.87 22.93
C ARG A 223 -13.33 -15.38 22.40
N ARG A 224 -12.30 -15.33 23.23
CA ARG A 224 -10.95 -15.84 22.92
C ARG A 224 -10.87 -17.33 23.24
N ASN A 225 -9.80 -17.98 22.75
CA ASN A 225 -9.58 -19.43 22.92
C ASN A 225 -10.78 -20.27 22.49
N THR A 226 -11.47 -19.81 21.43
CA THR A 226 -12.70 -20.42 20.93
C THR A 226 -12.55 -20.68 19.42
N PRO A 227 -11.85 -21.77 19.02
CA PRO A 227 -11.67 -22.09 17.60
C PRO A 227 -13.00 -22.57 16.98
N VAL A 228 -13.25 -22.09 15.76
CA VAL A 228 -14.34 -22.61 14.91
C VAL A 228 -13.80 -23.84 14.20
N VAL A 229 -14.39 -25.01 14.47
CA VAL A 229 -13.94 -26.30 13.91
C VAL A 229 -14.78 -26.75 12.71
N SER A 230 -16.01 -26.28 12.60
CA SER A 230 -16.89 -26.58 11.44
C SER A 230 -17.97 -25.51 11.29
N LEU A 231 -18.45 -25.35 10.07
CA LEU A 231 -19.64 -24.58 9.74
C LEU A 231 -20.68 -25.57 9.16
N ASN A 232 -21.87 -25.58 9.72
CA ASN A 232 -22.99 -26.42 9.27
C ASN A 232 -24.00 -25.57 8.49
#